data_52d20e97477c9a80535b271de691863b
#
_entry.id   52d20e97477c9a80535b271de691863b
#
_cell.length_a   1.000
_cell.length_b   1.000
_cell.length_c   1.000
_cell.angle_alpha   90.00
_cell.angle_beta   90.00
_cell.angle_gamma   90.00
#
_symmetry.space_group_name_H-M   'P 1'
#
loop_
_entity.id
_entity.type
_entity.pdbx_description
1 polymer ?
#
loop_
_entity_poly.entity_id
_entity_poly.type
_entity_poly.pdbx_seq_one_letter_code
_entity_poly.pdbx_strand_id
1 'polypeptide(L)'
;MRRARSGDLIADVGGVAVRVHEWLDLDPPDTMLDPAKLGRLVAGLHRVPFVGSVGQDPWYAEPVGAGQWAALLMSLRARSAPFADELAALVPEILALEELLGEPARALRTCHRDLWADNLRVASGGGLSVFDFDNAGLADPSQELAAVLVEYASADPAKARLIRDAYNEAGGPGRVERSQDFAMPIAQLHHIVEAGCRRWLVAETDAGRADNEAWVREFLDRPLTRSRIEALLVE
;
A
#
# COMPACT_ATOMS: atom_id res chain seq x y z
N MET A 1 -19.43 1.57 12.73
CA MET A 1 -20.08 0.25 12.58
C MET A 1 -21.39 0.25 13.35
N ARG A 2 -22.47 -0.25 12.77
CA ARG A 2 -23.78 -0.39 13.40
C ARG A 2 -23.87 -1.73 14.13
N ARG A 3 -24.48 -1.75 15.31
CA ARG A 3 -24.71 -3.00 16.04
C ARG A 3 -26.00 -3.68 15.56
N ALA A 4 -25.99 -5.01 15.49
CA ALA A 4 -27.17 -5.82 15.28
C ALA A 4 -28.16 -5.67 16.47
N ARG A 5 -29.40 -6.16 16.33
CA ARG A 5 -30.38 -6.16 17.41
C ARG A 5 -29.92 -6.97 18.62
N SER A 6 -29.06 -7.96 18.43
CA SER A 6 -28.41 -8.73 19.51
C SER A 6 -27.36 -7.95 20.30
N GLY A 7 -26.92 -6.79 19.79
CA GLY A 7 -25.81 -6.00 20.33
C GLY A 7 -24.46 -6.31 19.70
N ASP A 8 -24.36 -7.34 18.88
CA ASP A 8 -23.13 -7.76 18.23
C ASP A 8 -22.75 -6.82 17.07
N LEU A 9 -21.47 -6.76 16.73
CA LEU A 9 -20.95 -6.00 15.58
C LEU A 9 -21.05 -6.79 14.27
N ILE A 10 -21.16 -8.11 14.37
CA ILE A 10 -21.33 -9.02 13.24
C ILE A 10 -22.64 -9.78 13.46
N ALA A 11 -23.51 -9.81 12.46
CA ALA A 11 -24.74 -10.59 12.48
C ALA A 11 -24.62 -11.79 11.56
N ASP A 12 -25.18 -12.93 11.96
CA ASP A 12 -25.40 -14.04 11.04
C ASP A 12 -26.74 -13.80 10.33
N VAL A 13 -26.70 -13.85 8.99
CA VAL A 13 -27.89 -13.75 8.15
C VAL A 13 -27.90 -14.95 7.19
N GLY A 14 -28.59 -15.99 7.55
CA GLY A 14 -28.68 -17.21 6.74
C GLY A 14 -27.34 -17.94 6.55
N GLY A 15 -26.48 -17.96 7.57
CA GLY A 15 -25.15 -18.58 7.54
C GLY A 15 -24.05 -17.67 6.98
N VAL A 16 -24.36 -16.40 6.68
CA VAL A 16 -23.39 -15.41 6.19
C VAL A 16 -23.13 -14.38 7.28
N ALA A 17 -21.85 -14.16 7.61
CA ALA A 17 -21.41 -13.12 8.54
C ALA A 17 -21.54 -11.75 7.87
N VAL A 18 -22.37 -10.86 8.42
CA VAL A 18 -22.67 -9.54 7.86
C VAL A 18 -22.26 -8.44 8.84
N ARG A 19 -21.49 -7.45 8.33
CA ARG A 19 -21.19 -6.19 9.01
C ARG A 19 -21.94 -5.06 8.32
N VAL A 20 -22.50 -4.13 9.09
CA VAL A 20 -23.17 -2.94 8.58
C VAL A 20 -22.45 -1.70 9.07
N HIS A 21 -22.05 -0.86 8.16
CA HIS A 21 -21.43 0.43 8.44
C HIS A 21 -22.41 1.57 8.21
N GLU A 22 -22.14 2.72 8.78
CA GLU A 22 -22.79 3.95 8.39
C GLU A 22 -22.31 4.36 7.01
N TRP A 23 -23.22 4.79 6.17
CA TRP A 23 -22.86 5.37 4.88
C TRP A 23 -22.17 6.71 5.09
N LEU A 24 -21.06 6.93 4.41
CA LEU A 24 -20.36 8.21 4.37
C LEU A 24 -20.30 8.68 2.93
N ASP A 25 -20.68 9.93 2.72
CA ASP A 25 -20.42 10.61 1.46
C ASP A 25 -18.94 11.02 1.46
N LEU A 26 -18.19 10.47 0.52
CA LEU A 26 -16.74 10.63 0.41
C LEU A 26 -16.41 11.37 -0.89
N ASP A 27 -15.46 12.31 -0.81
CA ASP A 27 -14.89 12.91 -2.01
C ASP A 27 -14.12 11.85 -2.83
N PRO A 28 -13.88 12.08 -4.13
CA PRO A 28 -13.02 11.20 -4.94
C PRO A 28 -11.64 10.98 -4.30
N PRO A 29 -10.92 9.89 -4.67
CA PRO A 29 -9.54 9.68 -4.24
C PRO A 29 -8.67 10.89 -4.56
N ASP A 30 -7.87 11.33 -3.59
CA ASP A 30 -7.00 12.49 -3.73
C ASP A 30 -5.67 12.28 -3.00
N THR A 31 -4.56 12.36 -3.73
CA THR A 31 -3.20 12.30 -3.17
C THR A 31 -2.72 13.66 -2.65
N MET A 32 -3.50 14.74 -2.85
CA MET A 32 -3.16 16.10 -2.43
C MET A 32 -3.73 16.47 -1.05
N LEU A 33 -3.94 15.48 -0.20
CA LEU A 33 -4.42 15.69 1.17
C LEU A 33 -3.47 16.56 1.98
N ASP A 34 -4.02 17.26 3.00
CA ASP A 34 -3.24 18.05 3.95
C ASP A 34 -2.22 17.17 4.68
N PRO A 35 -0.90 17.42 4.52
CA PRO A 35 0.15 16.57 5.06
C PRO A 35 0.09 16.42 6.59
N ALA A 36 -0.26 17.50 7.29
CA ALA A 36 -0.31 17.50 8.75
C ALA A 36 -1.53 16.71 9.27
N LYS A 37 -2.68 16.80 8.60
CA LYS A 37 -3.85 15.97 8.94
C LYS A 37 -3.54 14.50 8.70
N LEU A 38 -2.90 14.17 7.59
CA LEU A 38 -2.52 12.82 7.22
C LEU A 38 -1.56 12.20 8.24
N GLY A 39 -0.45 12.88 8.57
CA GLY A 39 0.50 12.41 9.56
C GLY A 39 -0.14 12.12 10.93
N ARG A 40 -0.99 13.04 11.42
CA ARG A 40 -1.72 12.85 12.69
C ARG A 40 -2.68 11.66 12.65
N LEU A 41 -3.38 11.46 11.55
CA LEU A 41 -4.30 10.32 11.37
C LEU A 41 -3.54 8.99 11.42
N VAL A 42 -2.47 8.85 10.66
CA VAL A 42 -1.65 7.63 10.63
C VAL A 42 -1.03 7.34 12.00
N ALA A 43 -0.54 8.36 12.72
CA ALA A 43 -0.08 8.22 14.10
C ALA A 43 -1.19 7.70 15.03
N GLY A 44 -2.42 8.17 14.83
CA GLY A 44 -3.60 7.70 15.57
C GLY A 44 -3.86 6.22 15.35
N LEU A 45 -3.80 5.74 14.12
CA LEU A 45 -3.95 4.33 13.76
C LEU A 45 -2.89 3.45 14.43
N HIS A 46 -1.61 3.83 14.31
CA HIS A 46 -0.49 3.04 14.87
C HIS A 46 -0.46 3.01 16.41
N ARG A 47 -1.22 3.85 17.08
CA ARG A 47 -1.38 3.80 18.53
C ARG A 47 -2.50 2.86 19.01
N VAL A 48 -3.34 2.37 18.09
CA VAL A 48 -4.37 1.38 18.42
C VAL A 48 -3.71 0.06 18.82
N PRO A 49 -3.98 -0.48 20.02
CA PRO A 49 -3.43 -1.75 20.43
C PRO A 49 -3.93 -2.87 19.50
N PHE A 50 -3.03 -3.72 19.04
CA PHE A 50 -3.41 -4.93 18.34
C PHE A 50 -3.64 -6.06 19.37
N VAL A 51 -4.78 -6.72 19.23
CA VAL A 51 -5.12 -7.91 20.02
C VAL A 51 -5.26 -9.07 19.04
N GLY A 52 -4.19 -9.83 18.85
CA GLY A 52 -4.18 -10.97 17.94
C GLY A 52 -2.77 -11.52 17.68
N SER A 53 -2.69 -12.68 17.05
CA SER A 53 -1.45 -13.36 16.66
C SER A 53 -1.50 -13.66 15.15
N VAL A 54 -1.49 -12.62 14.31
CA VAL A 54 -1.38 -12.83 12.86
C VAL A 54 0.09 -12.65 12.50
N GLY A 55 0.69 -13.64 11.87
CA GLY A 55 2.05 -13.55 11.32
C GLY A 55 2.15 -12.46 10.27
N GLN A 56 3.38 -12.10 9.94
CA GLN A 56 3.64 -11.19 8.83
C GLN A 56 3.23 -11.88 7.52
N ASP A 57 2.40 -11.23 6.73
CA ASP A 57 1.95 -11.75 5.44
C ASP A 57 3.06 -11.55 4.40
N PRO A 58 3.47 -12.61 3.66
CA PRO A 58 4.49 -12.54 2.61
C PRO A 58 4.27 -11.40 1.60
N TRP A 59 3.03 -11.08 1.28
CA TRP A 59 2.66 -9.99 0.38
C TRP A 59 3.25 -8.63 0.78
N TYR A 60 3.49 -8.42 2.08
CA TYR A 60 4.01 -7.16 2.63
C TYR A 60 5.48 -7.22 3.03
N ALA A 61 6.14 -8.37 2.87
CA ALA A 61 7.47 -8.57 3.45
C ALA A 61 8.43 -9.34 2.55
N GLU A 62 7.95 -10.16 1.64
CA GLU A 62 8.78 -11.03 0.82
C GLU A 62 8.95 -10.49 -0.61
N PRO A 63 10.10 -10.71 -1.25
CA PRO A 63 10.31 -10.34 -2.64
C PRO A 63 9.53 -11.25 -3.60
N VAL A 64 9.15 -10.75 -4.75
CA VAL A 64 8.72 -11.58 -5.89
C VAL A 64 9.89 -12.46 -6.35
N GLY A 65 11.08 -11.89 -6.44
CA GLY A 65 12.32 -12.57 -6.72
C GLY A 65 12.67 -12.75 -8.19
N ALA A 66 13.98 -12.80 -8.46
CA ALA A 66 14.55 -12.82 -9.80
C ALA A 66 14.00 -13.94 -10.69
N GLY A 67 13.83 -15.14 -10.12
CA GLY A 67 13.32 -16.31 -10.88
C GLY A 67 11.87 -16.10 -11.35
N GLN A 68 11.01 -15.52 -10.52
CA GLN A 68 9.62 -15.21 -10.88
C GLN A 68 9.55 -14.10 -11.92
N TRP A 69 10.33 -13.04 -11.77
CA TRP A 69 10.39 -11.96 -12.76
C TRP A 69 10.85 -12.47 -14.12
N ALA A 70 11.90 -13.31 -14.16
CA ALA A 70 12.39 -13.88 -15.42
C ALA A 70 11.33 -14.76 -16.11
N ALA A 71 10.65 -15.64 -15.37
CA ALA A 71 9.60 -16.49 -15.92
C ALA A 71 8.39 -15.69 -16.40
N LEU A 72 8.01 -14.64 -15.66
CA LEU A 72 6.92 -13.74 -16.01
C LEU A 72 7.21 -13.00 -17.31
N LEU A 73 8.39 -12.36 -17.44
CA LEU A 73 8.81 -11.65 -18.64
C LEU A 73 8.85 -12.55 -19.87
N MET A 74 9.33 -13.79 -19.73
CA MET A 74 9.32 -14.77 -20.82
C MET A 74 7.88 -15.06 -21.28
N SER A 75 6.94 -15.23 -20.35
CA SER A 75 5.53 -15.47 -20.65
C SER A 75 4.85 -14.26 -21.30
N LEU A 76 5.13 -13.05 -20.81
CA LEU A 76 4.59 -11.81 -21.36
C LEU A 76 5.08 -11.58 -22.81
N ARG A 77 6.37 -11.79 -23.09
CA ARG A 77 6.94 -11.69 -24.43
C ARG A 77 6.36 -12.74 -25.38
N ALA A 78 6.20 -13.98 -24.93
CA ALA A 78 5.58 -15.04 -25.73
C ALA A 78 4.13 -14.72 -26.12
N ARG A 79 3.43 -13.89 -25.34
CA ARG A 79 2.06 -13.40 -25.61
C ARG A 79 2.04 -12.00 -26.23
N SER A 80 3.20 -11.43 -26.57
CA SER A 80 3.34 -10.08 -27.14
C SER A 80 2.66 -8.99 -26.29
N ALA A 81 2.82 -9.06 -24.96
CA ALA A 81 2.30 -8.04 -24.05
C ALA A 81 2.92 -6.68 -24.37
N PRO A 82 2.12 -5.61 -24.59
CA PRO A 82 2.62 -4.33 -25.10
C PRO A 82 3.56 -3.60 -24.14
N PHE A 83 3.53 -3.97 -22.85
CA PHE A 83 4.36 -3.40 -21.78
C PHE A 83 5.57 -4.27 -21.39
N ALA A 84 5.77 -5.44 -22.05
CA ALA A 84 6.77 -6.42 -21.61
C ALA A 84 8.20 -5.88 -21.62
N ASP A 85 8.59 -5.09 -22.63
CA ASP A 85 9.95 -4.56 -22.73
C ASP A 85 10.18 -3.38 -21.78
N GLU A 86 9.17 -2.59 -21.52
CA GLU A 86 9.21 -1.52 -20.51
C GLU A 86 9.38 -2.09 -19.10
N LEU A 87 8.60 -3.11 -18.75
CA LEU A 87 8.76 -3.83 -17.49
C LEU A 87 10.16 -4.47 -17.41
N ALA A 88 10.64 -5.09 -18.48
CA ALA A 88 11.97 -5.70 -18.50
C ALA A 88 13.09 -4.69 -18.24
N ALA A 89 12.94 -3.44 -18.70
CA ALA A 89 13.88 -2.37 -18.42
C ALA A 89 13.91 -1.96 -16.94
N LEU A 90 12.78 -2.13 -16.21
CA LEU A 90 12.67 -1.81 -14.78
C LEU A 90 13.10 -2.96 -13.85
N VAL A 91 13.13 -4.21 -14.34
CA VAL A 91 13.45 -5.37 -13.49
C VAL A 91 14.79 -5.24 -12.75
N PRO A 92 15.88 -4.70 -13.31
CA PRO A 92 17.11 -4.48 -12.55
C PRO A 92 16.92 -3.57 -11.32
N GLU A 93 16.14 -2.51 -11.46
CA GLU A 93 15.81 -1.60 -10.34
C GLU A 93 14.89 -2.29 -9.32
N ILE A 94 13.88 -3.02 -9.79
CA ILE A 94 13.00 -3.84 -8.95
C ILE A 94 13.83 -4.79 -8.07
N LEU A 95 14.73 -5.55 -8.65
CA LEU A 95 15.59 -6.49 -7.92
C LEU A 95 16.51 -5.80 -6.92
N ALA A 96 17.07 -4.64 -7.30
CA ALA A 96 17.90 -3.85 -6.39
C ALA A 96 17.11 -3.29 -5.20
N LEU A 97 15.82 -2.99 -5.38
CA LEU A 97 14.92 -2.60 -4.28
C LEU A 97 14.52 -3.80 -3.43
N GLU A 98 14.30 -4.97 -4.02
CA GLU A 98 13.99 -6.20 -3.27
C GLU A 98 15.13 -6.61 -2.32
N GLU A 99 16.38 -6.21 -2.58
CA GLU A 99 17.49 -6.39 -1.64
C GLU A 99 17.34 -5.59 -0.33
N LEU A 100 16.47 -4.58 -0.30
CA LEU A 100 16.16 -3.80 0.90
C LEU A 100 15.14 -4.49 1.83
N LEU A 101 14.48 -5.54 1.35
CA LEU A 101 13.51 -6.29 2.15
C LEU A 101 14.23 -7.08 3.24
N GLY A 102 13.65 -7.15 4.42
CA GLY A 102 14.24 -7.83 5.56
C GLY A 102 13.35 -7.73 6.80
N GLU A 103 13.89 -8.22 7.91
CA GLU A 103 13.19 -8.21 9.19
C GLU A 103 12.79 -6.79 9.62
N PRO A 104 11.61 -6.64 10.23
CA PRO A 104 11.14 -5.36 10.76
C PRO A 104 12.16 -4.77 11.75
N ALA A 105 12.46 -3.50 11.61
CA ALA A 105 13.41 -2.82 12.47
C ALA A 105 12.83 -2.40 13.82
N ARG A 106 11.50 -2.34 13.92
CA ARG A 106 10.76 -1.84 15.08
C ARG A 106 9.71 -2.86 15.56
N ALA A 107 9.22 -2.64 16.77
CA ALA A 107 8.14 -3.46 17.30
C ALA A 107 6.89 -3.33 16.44
N LEU A 108 6.33 -4.45 16.02
CA LEU A 108 5.13 -4.51 15.22
C LEU A 108 3.93 -3.87 15.94
N ARG A 109 3.11 -3.18 15.19
CA ARG A 109 1.89 -2.50 15.63
C ARG A 109 0.72 -2.86 14.71
N THR A 110 -0.46 -2.45 15.12
CA THR A 110 -1.60 -2.43 14.20
C THR A 110 -1.31 -1.45 13.08
N CYS A 111 -1.29 -1.94 11.86
CA CYS A 111 -1.20 -1.18 10.64
C CYS A 111 -2.40 -1.51 9.76
N HIS A 112 -2.80 -0.56 8.94
CA HIS A 112 -3.88 -0.76 7.96
C HIS A 112 -3.40 -1.60 6.78
N ARG A 113 -2.16 -1.41 6.39
CA ARG A 113 -1.43 -2.06 5.28
C ARG A 113 -1.99 -1.79 3.88
N ASP A 114 -2.91 -0.81 3.77
CA ASP A 114 -3.55 -0.46 2.50
C ASP A 114 -4.03 1.02 2.51
N LEU A 115 -3.16 1.94 2.93
CA LEU A 115 -3.48 3.38 3.04
C LEU A 115 -3.27 4.14 1.72
N TRP A 116 -3.74 3.57 0.61
CA TRP A 116 -3.79 4.28 -0.67
C TRP A 116 -4.93 5.31 -0.71
N ALA A 117 -4.92 6.21 -1.69
CA ALA A 117 -5.91 7.26 -1.82
C ALA A 117 -7.34 6.72 -1.94
N ASP A 118 -7.52 5.50 -2.42
CA ASP A 118 -8.82 4.84 -2.48
C ASP A 118 -9.42 4.56 -1.10
N ASN A 119 -8.58 4.27 -0.10
CA ASN A 119 -8.97 3.87 1.25
C ASN A 119 -8.85 4.99 2.30
N LEU A 120 -8.35 6.17 1.90
CA LEU A 120 -8.22 7.33 2.77
C LEU A 120 -8.76 8.57 2.05
N ARG A 121 -9.95 9.01 2.42
CA ARG A 121 -10.68 10.09 1.73
C ARG A 121 -11.19 11.15 2.67
N VAL A 122 -11.52 12.29 2.09
CA VAL A 122 -12.24 13.35 2.79
C VAL A 122 -13.72 12.99 2.83
N ALA A 123 -14.32 13.03 4.02
CA ALA A 123 -15.77 12.92 4.17
C ALA A 123 -16.43 14.30 4.01
N SER A 124 -17.73 14.34 3.67
CA SER A 124 -18.52 15.56 3.45
C SER A 124 -18.47 16.56 4.60
N GLY A 125 -18.05 16.15 5.80
CA GLY A 125 -17.77 17.03 6.96
C GLY A 125 -16.35 17.61 7.01
N GLY A 126 -15.50 17.41 5.98
CA GLY A 126 -14.12 17.89 5.89
C GLY A 126 -13.10 17.12 6.73
N GLY A 127 -13.51 16.02 7.39
CA GLY A 127 -12.64 15.12 8.12
C GLY A 127 -12.06 14.02 7.21
N LEU A 128 -10.81 13.57 7.51
CA LEU A 128 -10.26 12.39 6.86
C LEU A 128 -10.91 11.13 7.43
N SER A 129 -11.29 10.22 6.55
CA SER A 129 -11.86 8.92 6.89
C SER A 129 -11.03 7.80 6.28
N VAL A 130 -10.76 6.77 7.07
CA VAL A 130 -10.10 5.53 6.65
C VAL A 130 -11.13 4.42 6.69
N PHE A 131 -11.13 3.58 5.67
CA PHE A 131 -12.02 2.42 5.54
C PHE A 131 -11.28 1.28 4.85
N ASP A 132 -11.94 0.14 4.69
CA ASP A 132 -11.38 -1.09 4.15
C ASP A 132 -10.21 -1.64 4.98
N PHE A 133 -10.52 -2.03 6.21
CA PHE A 133 -9.57 -2.64 7.15
C PHE A 133 -9.36 -4.15 6.93
N ASP A 134 -9.76 -4.70 5.77
CA ASP A 134 -9.66 -6.14 5.54
C ASP A 134 -8.20 -6.62 5.45
N ASN A 135 -7.28 -5.72 5.08
CA ASN A 135 -5.84 -5.95 5.08
C ASN A 135 -5.16 -5.62 6.42
N ALA A 136 -5.88 -5.09 7.41
CA ALA A 136 -5.26 -4.64 8.66
C ALA A 136 -4.61 -5.79 9.43
N GLY A 137 -3.42 -5.54 9.97
CA GLY A 137 -2.65 -6.55 10.69
C GLY A 137 -1.41 -5.99 11.34
N LEU A 138 -0.55 -6.90 11.83
CA LEU A 138 0.75 -6.53 12.40
C LEU A 138 1.74 -6.18 11.31
N ALA A 139 2.35 -5.00 11.40
CA ALA A 139 3.46 -4.57 10.56
C ALA A 139 4.36 -3.57 11.31
N ASP A 140 5.51 -3.24 10.75
CA ASP A 140 6.36 -2.15 11.24
C ASP A 140 5.69 -0.81 10.89
N PRO A 141 5.36 0.03 11.87
CA PRO A 141 4.71 1.32 11.62
C PRO A 141 5.58 2.29 10.81
N SER A 142 6.90 2.10 10.77
CA SER A 142 7.79 2.86 9.90
C SER A 142 7.55 2.53 8.44
N GLN A 143 7.35 1.25 8.14
CA GLN A 143 7.12 0.77 6.78
C GLN A 143 5.75 1.21 6.25
N GLU A 144 4.69 1.23 7.08
CA GLU A 144 3.41 1.80 6.65
C GLU A 144 3.48 3.32 6.48
N LEU A 145 4.19 4.03 7.36
CA LEU A 145 4.43 5.46 7.16
C LEU A 145 5.18 5.72 5.85
N ALA A 146 6.16 4.87 5.50
CA ALA A 146 6.86 4.98 4.21
C ALA A 146 5.91 4.75 3.02
N ALA A 147 4.96 3.81 3.10
CA ALA A 147 3.92 3.62 2.08
C ALA A 147 3.06 4.89 1.91
N VAL A 148 2.68 5.54 3.01
CA VAL A 148 1.98 6.83 3.00
C VAL A 148 2.83 7.92 2.33
N LEU A 149 4.15 7.97 2.57
CA LEU A 149 5.03 8.92 1.88
C LEU A 149 5.09 8.65 0.38
N VAL A 150 5.19 7.39 -0.04
CA VAL A 150 5.19 7.00 -1.46
C VAL A 150 3.93 7.46 -2.17
N GLU A 151 2.78 7.27 -1.57
CA GLU A 151 1.48 7.64 -2.15
C GLU A 151 1.28 9.15 -2.15
N TYR A 152 1.38 9.79 -0.98
CA TYR A 152 0.90 11.16 -0.80
C TYR A 152 1.98 12.22 -0.99
N ALA A 153 3.25 11.93 -0.75
CA ALA A 153 4.33 12.88 -1.03
C ALA A 153 4.91 12.71 -2.44
N SER A 154 4.71 11.56 -3.07
CA SER A 154 5.25 11.24 -4.39
C SER A 154 6.79 11.30 -4.41
N ALA A 155 7.39 12.43 -4.80
CA ALA A 155 8.83 12.69 -4.73
C ALA A 155 9.11 14.10 -4.17
N ASP A 156 8.14 14.70 -3.47
CA ASP A 156 8.27 16.02 -2.84
C ASP A 156 8.83 15.87 -1.41
N PRO A 157 10.12 16.21 -1.16
CA PRO A 157 10.72 16.07 0.15
C PRO A 157 10.09 16.99 1.19
N ALA A 158 9.61 18.18 0.79
CA ALA A 158 8.98 19.10 1.72
C ALA A 158 7.65 18.55 2.24
N LYS A 159 6.85 17.95 1.35
CA LYS A 159 5.60 17.29 1.73
C LYS A 159 5.86 16.06 2.59
N ALA A 160 6.89 15.24 2.24
CA ALA A 160 7.29 14.08 3.04
C ALA A 160 7.68 14.48 4.46
N ARG A 161 8.47 15.55 4.61
CA ARG A 161 8.85 16.09 5.91
C ARG A 161 7.64 16.54 6.74
N LEU A 162 6.71 17.28 6.15
CA LEU A 162 5.49 17.74 6.86
C LEU A 162 4.66 16.56 7.37
N ILE A 163 4.54 15.46 6.60
CA ILE A 163 3.84 14.26 7.03
C ILE A 163 4.57 13.61 8.21
N ARG A 164 5.90 13.42 8.09
CA ARG A 164 6.74 12.82 9.15
C ARG A 164 6.70 13.63 10.44
N ASP A 165 6.83 14.95 10.35
CA ASP A 165 6.81 15.84 11.52
C ASP A 165 5.47 15.76 12.24
N ALA A 166 4.36 15.88 11.53
CA ALA A 166 3.03 15.79 12.10
C ALA A 166 2.74 14.39 12.71
N TYR A 167 3.25 13.32 12.09
CA TYR A 167 3.19 11.97 12.63
C TYR A 167 3.98 11.84 13.94
N ASN A 168 5.20 12.38 13.99
CA ASN A 168 6.08 12.35 15.17
C ASN A 168 5.49 13.18 16.32
N GLU A 169 5.02 14.40 16.03
CA GLU A 169 4.36 15.27 17.01
C GLU A 169 3.11 14.65 17.62
N ALA A 170 2.36 13.88 16.83
CA ALA A 170 1.20 13.13 17.30
C ALA A 170 1.55 11.84 18.07
N GLY A 171 2.84 11.58 18.32
CA GLY A 171 3.30 10.41 19.07
C GLY A 171 3.26 9.09 18.29
N GLY A 172 3.35 9.15 16.97
CA GLY A 172 3.47 7.97 16.14
C GLY A 172 4.75 7.18 16.46
N PRO A 173 4.70 5.83 16.55
CA PRO A 173 5.83 5.00 16.97
C PRO A 173 6.84 4.71 15.86
N GLY A 174 6.48 4.89 14.60
CA GLY A 174 7.35 4.66 13.44
C GLY A 174 8.33 5.80 13.19
N ARG A 175 9.37 5.50 12.43
CA ARG A 175 10.36 6.49 11.94
C ARG A 175 10.83 6.07 10.55
N VAL A 176 10.77 6.98 9.58
CA VAL A 176 11.29 6.75 8.22
C VAL A 176 12.61 7.52 8.09
N GLU A 177 13.72 6.80 8.22
CA GLU A 177 15.08 7.37 8.33
C GLU A 177 16.05 6.75 7.33
N ARG A 178 15.72 5.58 6.76
CA ARG A 178 16.59 4.80 5.88
C ARG A 178 15.79 4.05 4.81
N SER A 179 16.48 3.63 3.74
CA SER A 179 15.82 2.96 2.60
C SER A 179 15.11 1.65 2.99
N GLN A 180 15.60 0.92 4.00
CA GLN A 180 14.95 -0.30 4.49
C GLN A 180 13.57 -0.06 5.14
N ASP A 181 13.29 1.17 5.57
CA ASP A 181 11.96 1.52 6.09
C ASP A 181 10.89 1.51 4.98
N PHE A 182 11.30 1.44 3.70
CA PHE A 182 10.41 1.28 2.55
C PHE A 182 10.13 -0.18 2.18
N ALA A 183 10.52 -1.17 2.98
CA ALA A 183 10.36 -2.58 2.65
C ALA A 183 8.90 -2.95 2.31
N MET A 184 7.93 -2.52 3.11
CA MET A 184 6.51 -2.85 2.84
C MET A 184 6.01 -2.26 1.51
N PRO A 185 6.13 -0.96 1.18
CA PRO A 185 5.70 -0.46 -0.11
C PRO A 185 6.47 -1.06 -1.29
N ILE A 186 7.74 -1.44 -1.13
CA ILE A 186 8.48 -2.17 -2.16
C ILE A 186 7.81 -3.52 -2.42
N ALA A 187 7.62 -4.35 -1.38
CA ALA A 187 6.99 -5.66 -1.51
C ALA A 187 5.59 -5.55 -2.13
N GLN A 188 4.74 -4.67 -1.59
CA GLN A 188 3.38 -4.47 -2.08
C GLN A 188 3.33 -4.09 -3.56
N LEU A 189 4.07 -3.05 -3.97
CA LEU A 189 4.04 -2.57 -5.36
C LEU A 189 4.55 -3.64 -6.33
N HIS A 190 5.58 -4.40 -5.93
CA HIS A 190 6.11 -5.47 -6.78
C HIS A 190 5.11 -6.63 -6.90
N HIS A 191 4.45 -7.04 -5.82
CA HIS A 191 3.38 -8.05 -5.88
C HIS A 191 2.15 -7.56 -6.66
N ILE A 192 1.78 -6.28 -6.54
CA ILE A 192 0.67 -5.68 -7.30
C ILE A 192 0.95 -5.76 -8.80
N VAL A 193 2.11 -5.34 -9.26
CA VAL A 193 2.45 -5.38 -10.69
C VAL A 193 2.61 -6.80 -11.20
N GLU A 194 3.20 -7.69 -10.40
CA GLU A 194 3.31 -9.12 -10.71
C GLU A 194 1.93 -9.76 -10.90
N ALA A 195 1.01 -9.51 -9.96
CA ALA A 195 -0.37 -9.99 -10.03
C ALA A 195 -1.13 -9.41 -11.24
N GLY A 196 -0.95 -8.13 -11.56
CA GLY A 196 -1.50 -7.49 -12.75
C GLY A 196 -1.03 -8.18 -14.03
N CYS A 197 0.27 -8.45 -14.12
CA CYS A 197 0.85 -9.17 -15.25
C CYS A 197 0.28 -10.61 -15.38
N ARG A 198 0.14 -11.34 -14.27
CA ARG A 198 -0.46 -12.68 -14.29
C ARG A 198 -1.93 -12.64 -14.73
N ARG A 199 -2.70 -11.68 -14.24
CA ARG A 199 -4.09 -11.50 -14.65
C ARG A 199 -4.20 -11.18 -16.14
N TRP A 200 -3.30 -10.34 -16.66
CA TRP A 200 -3.22 -10.06 -18.10
C TRP A 200 -2.99 -11.32 -18.93
N LEU A 201 -2.06 -12.20 -18.49
CA LEU A 201 -1.72 -13.45 -19.17
C LEU A 201 -2.90 -14.44 -19.24
N VAL A 202 -3.77 -14.46 -18.25
CA VAL A 202 -4.92 -15.39 -18.18
C VAL A 202 -6.25 -14.75 -18.58
N ALA A 203 -6.26 -13.46 -18.90
CA ALA A 203 -7.47 -12.77 -19.33
C ALA A 203 -8.01 -13.37 -20.65
N GLU A 204 -9.27 -13.77 -20.63
CA GLU A 204 -9.96 -14.42 -21.76
C GLU A 204 -10.49 -13.40 -22.77
N THR A 205 -10.70 -12.14 -22.35
CA THR A 205 -11.30 -11.09 -23.17
C THR A 205 -10.32 -9.93 -23.38
N ASP A 206 -10.48 -9.23 -24.51
CA ASP A 206 -9.67 -8.04 -24.80
C ASP A 206 -9.92 -6.92 -23.78
N ALA A 207 -11.17 -6.76 -23.32
CA ALA A 207 -11.50 -5.81 -22.26
C ALA A 207 -10.76 -6.15 -20.95
N GLY A 208 -10.79 -7.41 -20.53
CA GLY A 208 -10.04 -7.85 -19.33
C GLY A 208 -8.53 -7.70 -19.47
N ARG A 209 -7.97 -7.85 -20.67
CA ARG A 209 -6.56 -7.53 -20.94
C ARG A 209 -6.28 -6.04 -20.82
N ALA A 210 -7.14 -5.21 -21.40
CA ALA A 210 -6.98 -3.76 -21.33
C ALA A 210 -7.07 -3.24 -19.88
N ASP A 211 -7.99 -3.75 -19.07
CA ASP A 211 -8.11 -3.39 -17.66
C ASP A 211 -6.85 -3.77 -16.87
N ASN A 212 -6.34 -5.00 -17.07
CA ASN A 212 -5.11 -5.43 -16.38
C ASN A 212 -3.86 -4.69 -16.92
N GLU A 213 -3.81 -4.34 -18.20
CA GLU A 213 -2.76 -3.49 -18.76
C GLU A 213 -2.77 -2.11 -18.10
N ALA A 214 -3.93 -1.47 -18.00
CA ALA A 214 -4.07 -0.18 -17.34
C ALA A 214 -3.52 -0.23 -15.90
N TRP A 215 -3.83 -1.29 -15.17
CA TRP A 215 -3.32 -1.49 -13.82
C TRP A 215 -1.78 -1.64 -13.77
N VAL A 216 -1.18 -2.43 -14.68
CA VAL A 216 0.28 -2.53 -14.80
C VAL A 216 0.89 -1.17 -15.18
N ARG A 217 0.24 -0.41 -16.07
CA ARG A 217 0.67 0.92 -16.49
C ARG A 217 0.76 1.92 -15.34
N GLU A 218 -0.13 1.87 -14.36
CA GLU A 218 -0.06 2.74 -13.18
C GLU A 218 1.29 2.62 -12.44
N PHE A 219 1.83 1.40 -12.36
CA PHE A 219 3.16 1.17 -11.81
C PHE A 219 4.27 1.63 -12.76
N LEU A 220 4.18 1.30 -14.06
CA LEU A 220 5.21 1.62 -15.05
C LEU A 220 5.37 3.14 -15.25
N ASP A 221 4.27 3.88 -15.19
CA ASP A 221 4.27 5.34 -15.35
C ASP A 221 4.91 6.06 -14.15
N ARG A 222 4.84 5.47 -12.96
CA ARG A 222 5.37 6.05 -11.72
C ARG A 222 6.03 5.02 -10.82
N PRO A 223 7.07 4.33 -11.30
CA PRO A 223 7.70 3.26 -10.54
C PRO A 223 8.32 3.80 -9.25
N LEU A 224 8.29 2.99 -8.20
CA LEU A 224 9.14 3.24 -7.06
C LEU A 224 10.58 2.94 -7.45
N THR A 225 11.46 3.90 -7.24
CA THR A 225 12.89 3.80 -7.57
C THR A 225 13.74 4.18 -6.37
N ARG A 226 15.01 3.78 -6.37
CA ARG A 226 15.97 4.19 -5.32
C ARG A 226 16.05 5.72 -5.20
N SER A 227 16.10 6.43 -6.32
CA SER A 227 16.15 7.90 -6.32
C SER A 227 14.88 8.53 -5.73
N ARG A 228 13.72 7.94 -5.95
CA ARG A 228 12.47 8.40 -5.34
C ARG A 228 12.45 8.16 -3.83
N ILE A 229 12.94 7.01 -3.37
CA ILE A 229 13.12 6.72 -1.94
C ILE A 229 14.08 7.73 -1.30
N GLU A 230 15.23 7.98 -1.93
CA GLU A 230 16.21 8.96 -1.45
C GLU A 230 15.61 10.37 -1.33
N ALA A 231 14.82 10.81 -2.31
CA ALA A 231 14.11 12.10 -2.25
C ALA A 231 13.14 12.19 -1.06
N LEU A 232 12.45 11.09 -0.71
CA LEU A 232 11.52 11.03 0.42
C LEU A 232 12.24 10.97 1.79
N LEU A 233 13.54 10.67 1.82
CA LEU A 233 14.37 10.65 3.03
C LEU A 233 15.08 11.98 3.33
N VAL A 234 15.09 12.93 2.38
CA VAL A 234 15.72 14.24 2.57
C VAL A 234 15.08 14.99 3.76
N GLU A 235 15.93 15.54 4.65
CA GLU A 235 15.55 16.34 5.82
C GLU A 235 15.10 17.77 5.45
#